data_63ccc28323101f60e9fb6b5a1660844a
#
_entry.id   63ccc28323101f60e9fb6b5a1660844a
#
_cell.length_a   1.000
_cell.length_b   1.000
_cell.length_c   1.000
_cell.angle_alpha   90.00
_cell.angle_beta   90.00
_cell.angle_gamma   90.00
#
_symmetry.space_group_name_H-M   'P 1'
#
loop_
_entity.id
_entity.type
_entity.pdbx_description
1 polymer ?
#
loop_
_entity_poly.entity_id
_entity_poly.type
_entity_poly.pdbx_seq_one_letter_code
_entity_poly.pdbx_strand_id
1 'polypeptide(L)'
;MKVIQSYQQGARHIVKDQPCEDRTFYLSKNGVEVIALADGAGSQKYTHAAMGAACVTETICKFFCNNFDKFSEKQDFDEMKSIIVAVCQKKLAEKAAELELDSIVRLSSTLLCVAIKEDKVVVCHIGDGVIGRLTPRGTQVVSAPENGEFESTTYFITNPNACQHIHIIKEDMGDTISYFLMSDGTSEYVYNKFENEFYDAAKKMALMSLEKDGQVKLENTISSYMIDNDSKSDDCSFICLTIDITEILGTTSTNTISREKNGNDEKLTVDVADITNQQKLPIIIDNFDHEKEMNETKHKSSKTVTNRKKTTITIIALVIFAIIIALSSFMISKHSKNKPSEMQGETTTISLFKTNITKEII
;
A
#
# COMPACT_ATOMS: atom_id res chain seq x y z
N MET A 1 -13.98 21.21 -6.11
CA MET A 1 -13.57 19.78 -6.11
C MET A 1 -14.66 18.88 -5.50
N LYS A 2 -14.70 17.59 -5.83
CA LYS A 2 -15.64 16.61 -5.26
C LYS A 2 -14.90 15.56 -4.46
N VAL A 3 -15.49 15.10 -3.35
CA VAL A 3 -14.92 14.01 -2.53
C VAL A 3 -15.98 12.95 -2.32
N ILE A 4 -15.58 11.68 -2.48
CA ILE A 4 -16.31 10.51 -2.01
C ILE A 4 -15.40 9.71 -1.09
N GLN A 5 -15.96 9.12 -0.04
CA GLN A 5 -15.18 8.35 0.92
C GLN A 5 -16.02 7.28 1.60
N SER A 6 -15.39 6.17 1.92
CA SER A 6 -15.99 5.11 2.73
C SER A 6 -14.92 4.43 3.57
N TYR A 7 -15.27 4.03 4.78
CA TYR A 7 -14.54 3.06 5.58
C TYR A 7 -15.55 2.12 6.22
N GLN A 8 -15.32 0.83 6.08
CA GLN A 8 -16.26 -0.20 6.50
C GLN A 8 -15.54 -1.31 7.22
N GLN A 9 -16.21 -1.83 8.24
CA GLN A 9 -15.71 -2.91 9.08
C GLN A 9 -15.64 -4.21 8.28
N GLY A 10 -14.47 -4.85 8.28
CA GLY A 10 -14.23 -6.12 7.62
C GLY A 10 -14.93 -7.29 8.32
N ALA A 11 -15.24 -8.34 7.57
CA ALA A 11 -15.90 -9.53 8.10
C ALA A 11 -15.13 -10.15 9.27
N ARG A 12 -13.82 -10.09 9.23
CA ARG A 12 -12.92 -10.58 10.30
C ARG A 12 -13.09 -9.80 11.61
N HIS A 13 -13.31 -8.49 11.54
CA HIS A 13 -13.57 -7.64 12.70
C HIS A 13 -14.99 -7.79 13.21
N ILE A 14 -15.99 -7.97 12.31
CA ILE A 14 -17.38 -8.26 12.69
C ILE A 14 -17.45 -9.54 13.55
N VAL A 15 -16.80 -10.62 13.10
CA VAL A 15 -16.79 -11.90 13.83
C VAL A 15 -16.14 -11.78 15.22
N LYS A 16 -15.17 -10.88 15.38
CA LYS A 16 -14.45 -10.67 16.64
C LYS A 16 -15.07 -9.59 17.54
N ASP A 17 -16.18 -8.98 17.11
CA ASP A 17 -16.80 -7.83 17.78
C ASP A 17 -15.80 -6.66 17.99
N GLN A 18 -14.90 -6.43 17.00
CA GLN A 18 -13.93 -5.36 16.98
C GLN A 18 -14.44 -4.21 16.09
N PRO A 19 -14.28 -2.95 16.48
CA PRO A 19 -14.70 -1.83 15.63
C PRO A 19 -13.87 -1.77 14.34
N CYS A 20 -14.39 -1.10 13.31
CA CYS A 20 -13.56 -0.70 12.18
C CYS A 20 -12.41 0.20 12.66
N GLU A 21 -11.19 -0.15 12.35
CA GLU A 21 -9.98 0.56 12.76
C GLU A 21 -9.51 1.57 11.69
N ASP A 22 -10.04 1.47 10.46
CA ASP A 22 -9.79 2.43 9.37
C ASP A 22 -10.51 3.74 9.57
N ARG A 23 -9.88 4.85 9.14
CA ARG A 23 -10.51 6.19 9.09
C ARG A 23 -10.10 6.95 7.86
N THR A 24 -11.08 7.65 7.30
CA THR A 24 -10.87 8.65 6.24
C THR A 24 -11.25 10.02 6.76
N PHE A 25 -10.58 11.06 6.26
CA PHE A 25 -10.90 12.44 6.61
C PHE A 25 -10.62 13.38 5.43
N TYR A 26 -11.50 14.35 5.24
CA TYR A 26 -11.36 15.42 4.25
C TYR A 26 -11.52 16.78 4.92
N LEU A 27 -10.68 17.72 4.51
CA LEU A 27 -10.79 19.12 4.94
C LEU A 27 -10.43 20.05 3.78
N SER A 28 -11.31 21.03 3.53
CA SER A 28 -11.08 22.14 2.61
C SER A 28 -11.02 23.44 3.41
N LYS A 29 -9.88 24.11 3.40
CA LYS A 29 -9.68 25.38 4.09
C LYS A 29 -8.48 26.15 3.53
N ASN A 30 -8.56 27.48 3.49
CA ASN A 30 -7.48 28.37 3.04
C ASN A 30 -7.01 28.10 1.59
N GLY A 31 -7.92 27.61 0.71
CA GLY A 31 -7.60 27.22 -0.66
C GLY A 31 -6.80 25.92 -0.76
N VAL A 32 -6.68 25.17 0.35
CA VAL A 32 -6.05 23.85 0.37
C VAL A 32 -7.12 22.78 0.51
N GLU A 33 -7.06 21.78 -0.36
CA GLU A 33 -7.88 20.57 -0.32
C GLU A 33 -7.03 19.42 0.20
N VAL A 34 -7.47 18.73 1.24
CA VAL A 34 -6.69 17.66 1.87
C VAL A 34 -7.56 16.45 2.10
N ILE A 35 -7.13 15.31 1.58
CA ILE A 35 -7.67 14.00 1.93
C ILE A 35 -6.64 13.20 2.70
N ALA A 36 -7.09 12.44 3.70
CA ALA A 36 -6.27 11.54 4.47
C ALA A 36 -7.01 10.23 4.75
N LEU A 37 -6.23 9.16 4.85
CA LEU A 37 -6.66 7.83 5.24
C LEU A 37 -5.63 7.24 6.19
N ALA A 38 -6.10 6.53 7.21
CA ALA A 38 -5.25 5.78 8.12
C ALA A 38 -5.93 4.46 8.48
N ASP A 39 -5.14 3.40 8.46
CA ASP A 39 -5.48 2.08 8.92
C ASP A 39 -4.93 1.87 10.33
N GLY A 40 -5.77 1.52 11.26
CA GLY A 40 -5.42 1.26 12.65
C GLY A 40 -4.85 -0.14 12.85
N ALA A 41 -3.78 -0.24 13.61
CA ALA A 41 -3.09 -1.52 13.83
C ALA A 41 -3.95 -2.58 14.53
N GLY A 42 -4.19 -3.71 13.87
CA GLY A 42 -5.15 -4.76 14.24
C GLY A 42 -4.64 -5.80 15.24
N SER A 43 -4.00 -5.46 16.35
CA SER A 43 -3.59 -6.44 17.37
C SER A 43 -3.94 -6.00 18.79
N GLN A 44 -3.98 -6.96 19.75
CA GLN A 44 -4.29 -6.70 21.17
C GLN A 44 -3.38 -5.63 21.83
N LYS A 45 -2.21 -5.36 21.27
CA LYS A 45 -1.31 -4.30 21.71
C LYS A 45 -1.86 -2.90 21.41
N TYR A 46 -2.68 -2.76 20.38
CA TYR A 46 -3.12 -1.50 19.80
C TYR A 46 -4.60 -1.20 20.12
N THR A 47 -4.93 -1.21 21.39
CA THR A 47 -6.32 -1.20 21.91
C THR A 47 -7.19 -0.01 21.49
N HIS A 48 -6.59 1.05 20.96
CA HIS A 48 -7.27 2.30 20.59
C HIS A 48 -6.86 2.74 19.17
N ALA A 49 -6.50 1.80 18.29
CA ALA A 49 -6.02 2.06 16.93
C ALA A 49 -7.01 2.90 16.11
N ALA A 50 -8.30 2.61 16.17
CA ALA A 50 -9.35 3.41 15.52
C ALA A 50 -9.36 4.89 15.95
N MET A 51 -9.08 5.16 17.23
CA MET A 51 -8.98 6.55 17.75
C MET A 51 -7.67 7.21 17.30
N GLY A 52 -6.61 6.42 17.18
CA GLY A 52 -5.33 6.87 16.62
C GLY A 52 -5.47 7.25 15.15
N ALA A 53 -6.08 6.39 14.33
CA ALA A 53 -6.35 6.64 12.93
C ALA A 53 -7.19 7.93 12.71
N ALA A 54 -8.24 8.12 13.53
CA ALA A 54 -9.04 9.34 13.50
C ALA A 54 -8.22 10.58 13.91
N CYS A 55 -7.40 10.47 14.95
CA CYS A 55 -6.56 11.57 15.41
C CYS A 55 -5.52 11.99 14.35
N VAL A 56 -4.87 11.02 13.71
CA VAL A 56 -3.81 11.26 12.71
C VAL A 56 -4.38 11.88 11.44
N THR A 57 -5.48 11.36 10.91
CA THR A 57 -6.12 11.86 9.69
C THR A 57 -6.63 13.30 9.87
N GLU A 58 -7.28 13.59 10.98
CA GLU A 58 -7.74 14.94 11.30
C GLU A 58 -6.57 15.93 11.51
N THR A 59 -5.52 15.48 12.20
CA THR A 59 -4.34 16.29 12.50
C THR A 59 -3.60 16.70 11.24
N ILE A 60 -3.34 15.74 10.32
CA ILE A 60 -2.60 16.02 9.10
C ILE A 60 -3.38 16.96 8.17
N CYS A 61 -4.69 16.77 8.04
CA CYS A 61 -5.53 17.67 7.25
C CYS A 61 -5.53 19.09 7.79
N LYS A 62 -5.66 19.27 9.10
CA LYS A 62 -5.56 20.58 9.75
C LYS A 62 -4.17 21.21 9.59
N PHE A 63 -3.11 20.40 9.67
CA PHE A 63 -1.74 20.86 9.47
C PHE A 63 -1.55 21.45 8.07
N PHE A 64 -1.90 20.71 7.02
CA PHE A 64 -1.74 21.18 5.65
C PHE A 64 -2.61 22.38 5.34
N CYS A 65 -3.86 22.41 5.76
CA CYS A 65 -4.74 23.58 5.57
C CYS A 65 -4.16 24.88 6.18
N ASN A 66 -3.31 24.79 7.19
CA ASN A 66 -2.74 25.98 7.85
C ASN A 66 -1.28 26.26 7.46
N ASN A 67 -0.56 25.32 6.86
CA ASN A 67 0.89 25.41 6.65
C ASN A 67 1.35 25.05 5.24
N PHE A 68 0.43 24.81 4.29
CA PHE A 68 0.76 24.27 2.98
C PHE A 68 1.89 25.04 2.27
N ASP A 69 1.77 26.37 2.16
CA ASP A 69 2.73 27.19 1.44
C ASP A 69 4.15 27.05 2.02
N LYS A 70 4.26 27.24 3.34
CA LYS A 70 5.55 27.12 4.04
C LYS A 70 6.15 25.70 3.93
N PHE A 71 5.28 24.67 3.92
CA PHE A 71 5.72 23.28 3.85
C PHE A 71 6.12 22.90 2.44
N SER A 72 5.35 23.31 1.43
CA SER A 72 5.61 22.98 0.02
C SER A 72 6.88 23.65 -0.51
N GLU A 73 7.27 24.80 0.04
CA GLU A 73 8.51 25.54 -0.33
C GLU A 73 9.78 24.91 0.23
N LYS A 74 9.70 24.08 1.29
CA LYS A 74 10.86 23.43 1.89
C LYS A 74 11.56 22.52 0.89
N GLN A 75 12.89 22.50 0.92
CA GLN A 75 13.71 21.64 0.05
C GLN A 75 14.31 20.45 0.81
N ASP A 76 14.39 20.53 2.13
CA ASP A 76 14.92 19.47 2.98
C ASP A 76 13.81 18.45 3.30
N PHE A 77 13.86 17.30 2.65
CA PHE A 77 12.88 16.21 2.84
C PHE A 77 12.99 15.58 4.23
N ASP A 78 14.16 15.52 4.84
CA ASP A 78 14.33 14.95 6.18
C ASP A 78 13.73 15.87 7.24
N GLU A 79 13.86 17.18 7.06
CA GLU A 79 13.14 18.16 7.89
C GLU A 79 11.62 18.00 7.71
N MET A 80 11.14 17.86 6.46
CA MET A 80 9.72 17.68 6.17
C MET A 80 9.15 16.43 6.84
N LYS A 81 9.84 15.29 6.75
CA LYS A 81 9.48 14.04 7.40
C LYS A 81 9.40 14.22 8.93
N SER A 82 10.41 14.85 9.51
CA SER A 82 10.48 15.11 10.94
C SER A 82 9.32 15.98 11.44
N ILE A 83 8.93 17.00 10.66
CA ILE A 83 7.79 17.88 10.98
C ILE A 83 6.48 17.07 11.00
N ILE A 84 6.20 16.25 9.96
CA ILE A 84 4.96 15.46 9.87
C ILE A 84 4.87 14.47 11.03
N VAL A 85 5.95 13.71 11.27
CA VAL A 85 5.99 12.72 12.35
C VAL A 85 5.79 13.41 13.71
N ALA A 86 6.51 14.52 13.98
CA ALA A 86 6.41 15.24 15.24
C ALA A 86 5.00 15.82 15.48
N VAL A 87 4.36 16.38 14.44
CA VAL A 87 3.00 16.94 14.54
C VAL A 87 2.00 15.83 14.88
N CYS A 88 2.07 14.68 14.20
CA CYS A 88 1.19 13.55 14.46
C CYS A 88 1.44 12.94 15.85
N GLN A 89 2.70 12.62 16.18
CA GLN A 89 3.04 12.03 17.48
C GLN A 89 2.70 12.93 18.65
N LYS A 90 2.85 14.26 18.52
CA LYS A 90 2.42 15.22 19.55
C LYS A 90 0.91 15.12 19.80
N LYS A 91 0.10 15.06 18.74
CA LYS A 91 -1.36 14.94 18.88
C LYS A 91 -1.79 13.58 19.43
N LEU A 92 -1.09 12.53 19.05
CA LEU A 92 -1.29 11.19 19.62
C LEU A 92 -0.92 11.16 21.12
N ALA A 93 0.13 11.88 21.54
CA ALA A 93 0.49 11.98 22.96
C ALA A 93 -0.57 12.75 23.77
N GLU A 94 -1.11 13.86 23.23
CA GLU A 94 -2.24 14.57 23.81
C GLU A 94 -3.46 13.65 23.94
N LYS A 95 -3.77 12.86 22.89
CA LYS A 95 -4.89 11.91 22.90
C LYS A 95 -4.67 10.74 23.84
N ALA A 96 -3.46 10.21 23.93
CA ALA A 96 -3.12 9.17 24.90
C ALA A 96 -3.30 9.64 26.35
N ALA A 97 -2.88 10.88 26.65
CA ALA A 97 -3.09 11.48 27.97
C ALA A 97 -4.57 11.68 28.29
N GLU A 98 -5.38 12.13 27.33
CA GLU A 98 -6.85 12.27 27.47
C GLU A 98 -7.53 10.92 27.79
N LEU A 99 -7.03 9.84 27.19
CA LEU A 99 -7.56 8.47 27.36
C LEU A 99 -6.88 7.69 28.49
N GLU A 100 -6.01 8.32 29.26
CA GLU A 100 -5.23 7.72 30.35
C GLU A 100 -4.43 6.48 29.89
N LEU A 101 -3.92 6.49 28.64
CA LEU A 101 -3.12 5.42 28.10
C LEU A 101 -1.64 5.55 28.51
N ASP A 102 -1.00 4.42 28.72
CA ASP A 102 0.41 4.32 29.12
C ASP A 102 1.39 4.63 27.96
N SER A 103 0.91 4.60 26.71
CA SER A 103 1.76 4.80 25.52
C SER A 103 0.94 5.19 24.28
N ILE A 104 1.53 6.06 23.44
CA ILE A 104 0.98 6.37 22.10
C ILE A 104 0.92 5.14 21.20
N VAL A 105 1.69 4.09 21.49
CA VAL A 105 1.70 2.83 20.72
C VAL A 105 0.31 2.19 20.69
N ARG A 106 -0.53 2.41 21.70
CA ARG A 106 -1.92 1.91 21.69
C ARG A 106 -2.82 2.56 20.64
N LEU A 107 -2.36 3.70 20.08
CA LEU A 107 -3.01 4.50 19.05
C LEU A 107 -2.35 4.32 17.67
N SER A 108 -1.59 3.24 17.46
CA SER A 108 -0.83 3.06 16.22
C SER A 108 -1.72 2.94 15.01
N SER A 109 -1.34 3.64 13.95
CA SER A 109 -1.96 3.59 12.63
C SER A 109 -0.96 3.92 11.52
N THR A 110 -1.30 3.58 10.31
CA THR A 110 -0.69 4.09 9.08
C THR A 110 -1.07 5.56 8.87
N LEU A 111 -0.55 6.20 7.83
CA LEU A 111 -0.98 7.50 7.35
C LEU A 111 -0.76 7.63 5.85
N LEU A 112 -1.83 7.87 5.12
CA LEU A 112 -1.84 8.28 3.72
C LEU A 112 -2.48 9.66 3.65
N CYS A 113 -1.86 10.60 2.92
CA CYS A 113 -2.38 11.95 2.79
C CYS A 113 -2.01 12.56 1.44
N VAL A 114 -2.95 13.26 0.83
CA VAL A 114 -2.74 14.11 -0.34
C VAL A 114 -3.30 15.49 -0.03
N ALA A 115 -2.45 16.52 -0.14
CA ALA A 115 -2.81 17.93 0.02
C ALA A 115 -2.56 18.66 -1.29
N ILE A 116 -3.56 19.43 -1.75
CA ILE A 116 -3.54 20.16 -3.02
C ILE A 116 -3.84 21.63 -2.77
N LYS A 117 -3.03 22.50 -3.35
CA LYS A 117 -3.31 23.94 -3.47
C LYS A 117 -2.92 24.42 -4.84
N GLU A 118 -3.88 24.96 -5.57
CA GLU A 118 -3.67 25.38 -6.97
C GLU A 118 -3.19 24.19 -7.82
N ASP A 119 -1.98 24.25 -8.37
CA ASP A 119 -1.35 23.21 -9.17
C ASP A 119 -0.35 22.35 -8.37
N LYS A 120 -0.11 22.67 -7.09
CA LYS A 120 0.88 22.01 -6.28
C LYS A 120 0.26 20.91 -5.41
N VAL A 121 0.96 19.79 -5.36
CA VAL A 121 0.56 18.61 -4.60
C VAL A 121 1.66 18.20 -3.64
N VAL A 122 1.27 17.89 -2.40
CA VAL A 122 2.13 17.26 -1.40
C VAL A 122 1.48 15.97 -0.96
N VAL A 123 2.25 14.88 -1.03
CA VAL A 123 1.83 13.55 -0.59
C VAL A 123 2.66 13.14 0.61
N CYS A 124 2.01 12.54 1.61
CA CYS A 124 2.65 11.91 2.76
C CYS A 124 2.14 10.48 2.88
N HIS A 125 3.05 9.51 3.04
CA HIS A 125 2.69 8.10 3.15
C HIS A 125 3.61 7.36 4.11
N ILE A 126 3.04 6.66 5.08
CA ILE A 126 3.68 5.63 5.90
C ILE A 126 2.71 4.48 6.10
N GLY A 127 3.12 3.27 5.76
CA GLY A 127 2.33 2.04 5.90
C GLY A 127 2.13 1.29 4.59
N ASP A 128 1.20 0.36 4.58
CA ASP A 128 0.95 -0.63 3.53
C ASP A 128 -0.30 -0.36 2.66
N GLY A 129 -0.95 0.78 2.85
CA GLY A 129 -1.96 1.28 1.92
C GLY A 129 -1.37 1.73 0.58
N VAL A 130 -2.19 2.25 -0.31
CA VAL A 130 -1.77 2.71 -1.65
C VAL A 130 -2.36 4.07 -1.96
N ILE A 131 -1.54 4.95 -2.53
CA ILE A 131 -1.98 6.23 -3.09
C ILE A 131 -1.90 6.15 -4.61
N GLY A 132 -3.02 6.41 -5.27
CA GLY A 132 -3.12 6.46 -6.72
C GLY A 132 -3.67 7.78 -7.24
N ARG A 133 -3.53 7.96 -8.55
CA ARG A 133 -4.19 9.04 -9.30
C ARG A 133 -4.84 8.51 -10.56
N LEU A 134 -5.88 9.18 -10.99
CA LEU A 134 -6.52 8.98 -12.28
C LEU A 134 -6.11 10.11 -13.22
N THR A 135 -5.69 9.77 -14.42
CA THR A 135 -5.36 10.69 -15.52
C THR A 135 -6.16 10.30 -16.76
N PRO A 136 -6.18 11.09 -17.84
CA PRO A 136 -6.79 10.68 -19.11
C PRO A 136 -6.20 9.39 -19.69
N ARG A 137 -4.95 9.05 -19.32
CA ARG A 137 -4.25 7.83 -19.76
C ARG A 137 -4.55 6.61 -18.90
N GLY A 138 -5.25 6.76 -17.77
CA GLY A 138 -5.59 5.70 -16.84
C GLY A 138 -5.13 5.97 -15.42
N THR A 139 -5.16 4.93 -14.58
CA THR A 139 -4.70 4.98 -13.20
C THR A 139 -3.19 4.83 -13.11
N GLN A 140 -2.57 5.53 -12.16
CA GLN A 140 -1.13 5.48 -11.89
C GLN A 140 -0.89 5.42 -10.38
N VAL A 141 0.10 4.63 -9.96
CA VAL A 141 0.53 4.59 -8.56
C VAL A 141 1.37 5.83 -8.28
N VAL A 142 0.99 6.58 -7.24
CA VAL A 142 1.73 7.74 -6.73
C VAL A 142 2.65 7.31 -5.60
N SER A 143 2.15 6.47 -4.68
CA SER A 143 2.95 5.91 -3.60
C SER A 143 2.51 4.47 -3.34
N ALA A 144 3.46 3.55 -3.48
CA ALA A 144 3.25 2.12 -3.28
C ALA A 144 3.32 1.74 -1.79
N PRO A 145 2.76 0.58 -1.39
CA PRO A 145 2.83 0.08 -0.03
C PRO A 145 4.28 -0.13 0.44
N GLU A 146 4.58 0.24 1.68
CA GLU A 146 5.82 -0.14 2.34
C GLU A 146 5.52 -1.11 3.49
N ASN A 147 5.85 -2.38 3.29
CA ASN A 147 5.79 -3.39 4.34
C ASN A 147 7.09 -3.40 5.14
N GLY A 148 7.04 -3.87 6.40
CA GLY A 148 8.22 -4.11 7.22
C GLY A 148 9.07 -5.28 6.72
N GLU A 149 10.04 -5.72 7.53
CA GLU A 149 10.94 -6.83 7.18
C GLU A 149 10.20 -8.14 6.84
N PHE A 150 8.97 -8.30 7.32
CA PHE A 150 8.09 -9.42 7.01
C PHE A 150 6.80 -8.88 6.37
N GLU A 151 6.21 -9.62 5.43
CA GLU A 151 4.93 -9.29 4.75
C GLU A 151 3.77 -8.98 5.71
N SER A 152 3.86 -9.46 6.96
CA SER A 152 2.87 -9.25 8.01
C SER A 152 3.18 -8.08 8.94
N THR A 153 4.21 -7.29 8.65
CA THR A 153 4.60 -6.14 9.48
C THR A 153 4.46 -4.86 8.70
N THR A 154 3.87 -3.85 9.36
CA THR A 154 3.61 -2.53 8.77
C THR A 154 4.31 -1.47 9.60
N TYR A 155 4.73 -0.38 8.96
CA TYR A 155 5.26 0.79 9.65
C TYR A 155 4.12 1.74 10.04
N PHE A 156 4.15 2.20 11.29
CA PHE A 156 3.15 3.12 11.84
C PHE A 156 3.76 4.47 12.18
N ILE A 157 2.92 5.50 12.19
CA ILE A 157 3.34 6.86 12.57
C ILE A 157 3.87 6.94 14.01
N THR A 158 3.51 5.98 14.85
CA THR A 158 3.98 5.87 16.25
C THR A 158 5.33 5.18 16.41
N ASN A 159 5.89 4.59 15.36
CA ASN A 159 7.18 3.91 15.43
C ASN A 159 8.31 4.90 15.74
N PRO A 160 9.31 4.52 16.56
CA PRO A 160 10.46 5.38 16.85
C PRO A 160 11.24 5.81 15.60
N ASN A 161 11.26 4.95 14.58
CA ASN A 161 11.93 5.18 13.30
C ASN A 161 10.97 5.65 12.17
N ALA A 162 9.77 6.17 12.51
CA ALA A 162 8.78 6.61 11.53
C ALA A 162 9.34 7.59 10.48
N CYS A 163 10.30 8.47 10.88
CA CYS A 163 10.96 9.39 9.94
C CYS A 163 11.74 8.67 8.83
N GLN A 164 12.16 7.43 9.03
CA GLN A 164 12.90 6.65 8.02
C GLN A 164 11.96 6.01 7.00
N HIS A 165 10.70 5.78 7.38
CA HIS A 165 9.70 5.05 6.60
C HIS A 165 8.59 5.94 6.03
N ILE A 166 8.50 7.20 6.48
CA ILE A 166 7.55 8.12 5.86
C ILE A 166 8.09 8.65 4.53
N HIS A 167 7.29 8.53 3.49
CA HIS A 167 7.56 9.07 2.17
C HIS A 167 6.89 10.43 2.02
N ILE A 168 7.62 11.41 1.49
CA ILE A 168 7.11 12.73 1.12
C ILE A 168 7.35 12.91 -0.38
N ILE A 169 6.29 13.20 -1.12
CA ILE A 169 6.34 13.49 -2.56
C ILE A 169 5.81 14.90 -2.78
N LYS A 170 6.49 15.68 -3.60
CA LYS A 170 6.03 16.97 -4.09
C LYS A 170 5.98 16.92 -5.59
N GLU A 171 4.86 17.25 -6.16
CA GLU A 171 4.67 17.26 -7.61
C GLU A 171 3.70 18.37 -8.02
N ASP A 172 3.69 18.68 -9.30
CA ASP A 172 2.64 19.48 -9.90
C ASP A 172 1.46 18.57 -10.27
N MET A 173 0.25 19.08 -10.15
CA MET A 173 -0.99 18.33 -10.40
C MET A 173 -1.08 17.78 -11.84
N GLY A 174 -0.57 18.54 -12.81
CA GLY A 174 -0.52 18.17 -14.23
C GLY A 174 -1.91 17.86 -14.81
N ASP A 175 -2.04 16.71 -15.51
CA ASP A 175 -3.29 16.24 -16.11
C ASP A 175 -4.12 15.32 -15.18
N THR A 176 -3.86 15.37 -13.88
CA THR A 176 -4.56 14.53 -12.89
C THR A 176 -6.03 14.93 -12.79
N ILE A 177 -6.92 13.95 -12.91
CA ILE A 177 -8.37 14.07 -12.74
C ILE A 177 -8.76 13.89 -11.28
N SER A 178 -8.17 12.91 -10.61
CA SER A 178 -8.41 12.65 -9.19
C SER A 178 -7.22 11.97 -8.52
N TYR A 179 -7.09 12.19 -7.21
CA TYR A 179 -6.25 11.40 -6.31
C TYR A 179 -7.14 10.51 -5.46
N PHE A 180 -6.67 9.29 -5.19
CA PHE A 180 -7.38 8.35 -4.32
C PHE A 180 -6.42 7.60 -3.41
N LEU A 181 -6.89 7.33 -2.21
CA LEU A 181 -6.18 6.60 -1.17
C LEU A 181 -7.00 5.38 -0.78
N MET A 182 -6.33 4.29 -0.46
CA MET A 182 -6.97 3.06 0.00
C MET A 182 -6.12 2.35 1.05
N SER A 183 -6.79 1.68 2.01
CA SER A 183 -6.14 0.77 2.95
C SER A 183 -5.70 -0.52 2.25
N ASP A 184 -4.91 -1.34 2.94
CA ASP A 184 -4.49 -2.64 2.45
C ASP A 184 -5.70 -3.56 2.18
N GLY A 185 -6.72 -3.57 3.07
CA GLY A 185 -7.95 -4.33 2.88
C GLY A 185 -8.68 -3.99 1.58
N THR A 186 -8.71 -2.71 1.16
CA THR A 186 -9.25 -2.34 -0.15
C THR A 186 -8.29 -2.70 -1.27
N SER A 187 -6.98 -2.47 -1.08
CA SER A 187 -5.97 -2.68 -2.11
C SER A 187 -5.84 -4.15 -2.53
N GLU A 188 -6.15 -5.11 -1.65
CA GLU A 188 -6.17 -6.53 -1.98
C GLU A 188 -7.06 -6.88 -3.17
N TYR A 189 -8.13 -6.10 -3.41
CA TYR A 189 -9.11 -6.33 -4.48
C TYR A 189 -8.83 -5.54 -5.76
N VAL A 190 -8.12 -4.42 -5.66
CA VAL A 190 -8.04 -3.46 -6.77
C VAL A 190 -6.62 -3.08 -7.18
N TYR A 191 -5.59 -3.68 -6.54
CA TYR A 191 -4.19 -3.38 -6.81
C TYR A 191 -3.33 -4.65 -6.91
N ASN A 192 -2.51 -4.71 -7.96
CA ASN A 192 -1.54 -5.78 -8.17
C ASN A 192 -0.18 -5.39 -7.58
N LYS A 193 0.15 -5.93 -6.42
CA LYS A 193 1.43 -5.66 -5.72
C LYS A 193 2.67 -6.08 -6.51
N PHE A 194 2.56 -7.11 -7.36
CA PHE A 194 3.70 -7.63 -8.10
C PHE A 194 4.07 -6.78 -9.32
N GLU A 195 3.05 -6.27 -10.00
CA GLU A 195 3.20 -5.45 -11.19
C GLU A 195 3.22 -3.95 -10.86
N ASN A 196 2.86 -3.59 -9.61
CA ASN A 196 2.69 -2.22 -9.15
C ASN A 196 1.69 -1.45 -10.01
N GLU A 197 0.53 -2.06 -10.29
CA GLU A 197 -0.51 -1.53 -11.16
C GLU A 197 -1.89 -1.69 -10.53
N PHE A 198 -2.81 -0.80 -10.89
CA PHE A 198 -4.21 -0.93 -10.48
C PHE A 198 -5.00 -1.76 -11.49
N TYR A 199 -5.93 -2.58 -10.98
CA TYR A 199 -6.96 -3.19 -11.81
C TYR A 199 -8.00 -2.15 -12.24
N ASP A 200 -8.78 -2.43 -13.28
CA ASP A 200 -9.85 -1.57 -13.78
C ASP A 200 -10.89 -1.19 -12.70
N ALA A 201 -11.03 -2.00 -11.67
CA ALA A 201 -11.90 -1.73 -10.54
C ALA A 201 -11.51 -0.42 -9.81
N ALA A 202 -10.22 -0.15 -9.60
CA ALA A 202 -9.76 1.11 -8.98
C ALA A 202 -10.15 2.33 -9.83
N LYS A 203 -10.00 2.23 -11.17
CA LYS A 203 -10.45 3.27 -12.09
C LYS A 203 -11.95 3.52 -11.98
N LYS A 204 -12.75 2.46 -11.94
CA LYS A 204 -14.21 2.57 -11.78
C LYS A 204 -14.58 3.23 -10.45
N MET A 205 -13.94 2.86 -9.34
CA MET A 205 -14.16 3.49 -8.03
C MET A 205 -13.81 4.98 -8.04
N ALA A 206 -12.69 5.38 -8.63
CA ALA A 206 -12.33 6.79 -8.76
C ALA A 206 -13.34 7.58 -9.61
N LEU A 207 -13.84 7.00 -10.70
CA LEU A 207 -14.84 7.63 -11.58
C LEU A 207 -16.21 7.80 -10.91
N MET A 208 -16.57 7.00 -9.88
CA MET A 208 -17.82 7.19 -9.13
C MET A 208 -17.93 8.61 -8.54
N SER A 209 -16.81 9.25 -8.21
CA SER A 209 -16.82 10.63 -7.71
C SER A 209 -17.44 11.65 -8.67
N LEU A 210 -17.47 11.35 -9.97
CA LEU A 210 -18.10 12.19 -10.99
C LEU A 210 -19.62 11.97 -11.07
N GLU A 211 -20.12 10.88 -10.52
CA GLU A 211 -21.52 10.52 -10.59
C GLU A 211 -22.35 11.21 -9.49
N LYS A 212 -23.67 11.37 -9.74
CA LYS A 212 -24.57 12.02 -8.77
C LYS A 212 -24.76 11.18 -7.50
N ASP A 213 -24.77 9.86 -7.65
CA ASP A 213 -24.95 8.85 -6.59
C ASP A 213 -23.65 8.11 -6.25
N GLY A 214 -22.51 8.69 -6.62
CA GLY A 214 -21.20 8.08 -6.50
C GLY A 214 -20.82 7.66 -5.08
N GLN A 215 -21.23 8.45 -4.08
CA GLN A 215 -21.01 8.10 -2.66
C GLN A 215 -21.70 6.77 -2.30
N VAL A 216 -22.97 6.63 -2.65
CA VAL A 216 -23.75 5.41 -2.37
C VAL A 216 -23.22 4.21 -3.17
N LYS A 217 -22.80 4.45 -4.41
CA LYS A 217 -22.18 3.39 -5.23
C LYS A 217 -20.87 2.90 -4.64
N LEU A 218 -20.03 3.81 -4.15
CA LEU A 218 -18.77 3.44 -3.47
C LEU A 218 -19.04 2.59 -2.23
N GLU A 219 -19.96 3.03 -1.36
CA GLU A 219 -20.33 2.29 -0.14
C GLU A 219 -20.84 0.89 -0.46
N ASN A 220 -21.74 0.76 -1.44
CA ASN A 220 -22.28 -0.52 -1.88
C ASN A 220 -21.19 -1.41 -2.52
N THR A 221 -20.26 -0.80 -3.27
CA THR A 221 -19.17 -1.55 -3.89
C THR A 221 -18.26 -2.17 -2.82
N ILE A 222 -17.85 -1.41 -1.82
CA ILE A 222 -17.01 -1.92 -0.73
C ILE A 222 -17.78 -2.99 0.05
N SER A 223 -19.03 -2.72 0.46
CA SER A 223 -19.84 -3.67 1.22
C SER A 223 -20.04 -4.98 0.45
N SER A 224 -20.61 -4.91 -0.75
CA SER A 224 -21.08 -6.10 -1.46
C SER A 224 -19.96 -6.90 -2.11
N TYR A 225 -18.89 -6.26 -2.59
CA TYR A 225 -17.84 -6.97 -3.35
C TYR A 225 -16.61 -7.30 -2.53
N MET A 226 -16.30 -6.53 -1.47
CA MET A 226 -15.09 -6.74 -0.69
C MET A 226 -15.40 -7.41 0.65
N ILE A 227 -16.46 -7.00 1.35
CA ILE A 227 -16.76 -7.48 2.70
C ILE A 227 -17.70 -8.69 2.68
N ASP A 228 -18.87 -8.59 2.05
CA ASP A 228 -19.87 -9.63 2.09
C ASP A 228 -19.45 -10.92 1.36
N ASN A 229 -18.58 -10.81 0.35
CA ASN A 229 -18.09 -11.93 -0.42
C ASN A 229 -16.82 -12.58 0.15
N ASP A 230 -16.16 -11.95 1.13
CA ASP A 230 -14.96 -12.50 1.76
C ASP A 230 -15.06 -12.53 3.28
N SER A 231 -15.33 -13.71 3.84
CA SER A 231 -15.42 -13.92 5.29
C SER A 231 -14.11 -13.65 6.05
N LYS A 232 -13.02 -13.38 5.35
CA LYS A 232 -11.70 -13.06 5.90
C LYS A 232 -11.28 -11.63 5.60
N SER A 233 -12.16 -10.82 4.98
CA SER A 233 -11.85 -9.43 4.65
C SER A 233 -11.42 -8.65 5.89
N ASP A 234 -10.42 -7.78 5.68
CA ASP A 234 -10.04 -6.76 6.65
C ASP A 234 -10.95 -5.54 6.51
N ASP A 235 -10.76 -4.55 7.37
CA ASP A 235 -11.39 -3.25 7.20
C ASP A 235 -11.05 -2.69 5.83
N CYS A 236 -12.04 -2.13 5.13
CA CYS A 236 -11.88 -1.61 3.79
C CYS A 236 -12.16 -0.12 3.77
N SER A 237 -11.21 0.68 3.34
CA SER A 237 -11.38 2.11 3.22
C SER A 237 -10.85 2.69 1.90
N PHE A 238 -11.56 3.69 1.42
CA PHE A 238 -11.25 4.40 0.19
C PHE A 238 -11.71 5.86 0.29
N ILE A 239 -10.85 6.79 -0.13
CA ILE A 239 -11.21 8.20 -0.29
C ILE A 239 -10.66 8.72 -1.61
N CYS A 240 -11.48 9.46 -2.35
CA CYS A 240 -11.13 10.03 -3.65
C CYS A 240 -11.48 11.51 -3.68
N LEU A 241 -10.51 12.33 -4.03
CA LEU A 241 -10.64 13.76 -4.31
C LEU A 241 -10.55 13.98 -5.81
N THR A 242 -11.64 14.45 -6.42
CA THR A 242 -11.71 14.73 -7.86
C THR A 242 -11.68 16.23 -8.11
N ILE A 243 -10.80 16.59 -9.03
CA ILE A 243 -10.58 17.97 -9.46
C ILE A 243 -11.71 18.38 -10.41
N ASP A 244 -12.22 19.57 -10.28
CA ASP A 244 -13.30 20.04 -11.15
C ASP A 244 -12.76 20.33 -12.56
N ILE A 245 -13.03 19.39 -13.48
CA ILE A 245 -12.54 19.46 -14.86
C ILE A 245 -13.07 20.69 -15.59
N THR A 246 -14.21 21.26 -15.16
CA THR A 246 -14.79 22.46 -15.79
C THR A 246 -13.94 23.70 -15.57
N GLU A 247 -13.23 23.82 -14.45
CA GLU A 247 -12.27 24.89 -14.23
C GLU A 247 -11.03 24.73 -15.12
N ILE A 248 -10.53 23.50 -15.31
CA ILE A 248 -9.38 23.21 -16.17
C ILE A 248 -9.70 23.48 -17.64
N LEU A 249 -10.90 23.12 -18.11
CA LEU A 249 -11.36 23.37 -19.48
C LEU A 249 -11.69 24.85 -19.71
N GLY A 250 -12.18 25.57 -18.70
CA GLY A 250 -12.47 27.01 -18.76
C GLY A 250 -11.22 27.86 -18.90
N THR A 251 -10.13 27.50 -18.26
CA THR A 251 -8.83 28.21 -18.38
C THR A 251 -8.13 27.95 -19.71
N THR A 252 -8.37 26.80 -20.33
CA THR A 252 -7.78 26.48 -21.66
C THR A 252 -8.48 27.21 -22.81
N SER A 253 -9.71 27.66 -22.65
CA SER A 253 -10.47 28.40 -23.68
C SER A 253 -10.07 29.86 -23.82
N THR A 254 -9.30 30.44 -22.91
CA THR A 254 -8.92 31.87 -22.92
C THR A 254 -7.47 32.13 -23.33
N ASN A 255 -6.62 31.10 -23.45
CA ASN A 255 -5.24 31.27 -23.91
C ASN A 255 -5.04 30.75 -25.34
N THR A 256 -5.61 31.44 -26.34
CA THR A 256 -5.19 31.29 -27.73
C THR A 256 -3.81 31.92 -27.90
N ILE A 257 -2.75 31.19 -27.58
CA ILE A 257 -1.39 31.56 -28.00
C ILE A 257 -1.22 31.02 -29.41
N SER A 258 -1.21 31.96 -30.39
CA SER A 258 -0.75 31.69 -31.72
C SER A 258 0.68 31.19 -31.69
N ARG A 259 0.89 29.89 -31.91
CA ARG A 259 2.17 29.28 -32.26
C ARG A 259 2.10 28.78 -33.70
N GLU A 260 3.03 29.28 -34.47
CA GLU A 260 3.26 28.93 -35.88
C GLU A 260 3.55 27.42 -36.03
N LYS A 261 3.03 26.89 -37.15
CA LYS A 261 3.20 25.52 -37.59
C LYS A 261 4.63 25.12 -37.78
N ASN A 262 5.06 24.04 -37.18
CA ASN A 262 5.99 23.08 -37.78
C ASN A 262 5.67 21.66 -37.33
N GLY A 263 5.25 20.89 -38.26
CA GLY A 263 5.32 19.48 -38.53
C GLY A 263 5.02 18.44 -37.43
N ASN A 264 3.94 17.69 -37.65
CA ASN A 264 3.65 16.32 -37.13
C ASN A 264 3.64 16.11 -35.62
N ASP A 265 2.54 16.53 -34.99
CA ASP A 265 2.07 15.94 -33.73
C ASP A 265 0.58 15.61 -33.89
N GLU A 266 0.23 14.35 -33.74
CA GLU A 266 -1.15 13.90 -33.64
C GLU A 266 -1.77 14.50 -32.39
N LYS A 267 -2.72 15.37 -32.59
CA LYS A 267 -3.51 16.02 -31.56
C LYS A 267 -4.53 15.01 -31.02
N LEU A 268 -4.22 14.36 -29.90
CA LEU A 268 -5.19 13.55 -29.17
C LEU A 268 -6.22 14.50 -28.52
N THR A 269 -7.31 14.79 -29.24
CA THR A 269 -8.47 15.45 -28.67
C THR A 269 -9.28 14.39 -27.92
N VAL A 270 -9.16 14.37 -26.60
CA VAL A 270 -10.09 13.59 -25.75
C VAL A 270 -11.37 14.42 -25.67
N ASP A 271 -12.42 13.97 -26.35
CA ASP A 271 -13.74 14.58 -26.26
C ASP A 271 -14.35 14.19 -24.91
N VAL A 272 -14.66 15.19 -24.06
CA VAL A 272 -15.33 14.98 -22.77
C VAL A 272 -16.70 14.30 -22.97
N ALA A 273 -17.30 14.47 -24.17
CA ALA A 273 -18.50 13.75 -24.58
C ALA A 273 -18.27 12.22 -24.67
N ASP A 274 -17.06 11.76 -24.96
CA ASP A 274 -16.75 10.32 -24.99
C ASP A 274 -16.64 9.72 -23.60
N ILE A 275 -16.20 10.49 -22.61
CA ILE A 275 -16.19 10.04 -21.20
C ILE A 275 -17.63 9.95 -20.68
N THR A 276 -18.50 10.91 -21.05
CA THR A 276 -19.91 10.95 -20.62
C THR A 276 -20.82 10.06 -21.46
N ASN A 277 -20.51 9.80 -22.74
CA ASN A 277 -21.29 8.93 -23.62
C ASN A 277 -21.00 7.43 -23.43
N GLN A 278 -19.85 7.03 -22.89
CA GLN A 278 -19.63 5.67 -22.42
C GLN A 278 -20.54 5.30 -21.22
N GLN A 279 -21.15 6.30 -20.56
CA GLN A 279 -22.14 6.10 -19.48
C GLN A 279 -23.53 5.66 -19.99
N LYS A 280 -23.81 5.65 -21.30
CA LYS A 280 -25.09 5.17 -21.88
C LYS A 280 -25.09 3.71 -22.30
N LEU A 281 -23.98 3.01 -22.17
CA LEU A 281 -24.02 1.55 -22.23
C LEU A 281 -24.69 1.07 -20.94
N PRO A 282 -25.74 0.22 -21.01
CA PRO A 282 -26.26 -0.41 -19.82
C PRO A 282 -25.07 -1.04 -19.12
N ILE A 283 -24.91 -0.76 -17.82
CA ILE A 283 -24.05 -1.53 -16.97
C ILE A 283 -24.67 -2.93 -16.97
N ILE A 284 -24.33 -3.72 -17.96
CA ILE A 284 -24.42 -5.16 -17.86
C ILE A 284 -23.42 -5.45 -16.76
N ILE A 285 -23.93 -5.65 -15.56
CA ILE A 285 -23.26 -6.35 -14.49
C ILE A 285 -23.22 -7.79 -15.00
N ASP A 286 -22.39 -8.03 -16.01
CA ASP A 286 -21.95 -9.37 -16.30
C ASP A 286 -21.24 -9.83 -15.03
N ASN A 287 -21.84 -10.86 -14.44
CA ASN A 287 -21.34 -11.55 -13.29
C ASN A 287 -19.82 -11.51 -13.32
N PHE A 288 -19.26 -10.89 -12.28
CA PHE A 288 -17.83 -10.84 -12.05
C PHE A 288 -17.35 -12.31 -11.96
N ASP A 289 -17.02 -12.92 -13.09
CA ASP A 289 -16.30 -14.20 -13.16
C ASP A 289 -14.84 -14.01 -12.70
N HIS A 290 -14.64 -13.18 -11.68
CA HIS A 290 -13.34 -13.02 -11.01
C HIS A 290 -12.94 -14.25 -10.20
N GLU A 291 -13.89 -15.16 -9.88
CA GLU A 291 -13.49 -16.44 -9.27
C GLU A 291 -12.55 -17.25 -10.18
N LYS A 292 -12.66 -17.12 -11.50
CA LYS A 292 -11.75 -17.84 -12.41
C LYS A 292 -10.41 -17.15 -12.58
N GLU A 293 -10.36 -15.83 -12.77
CA GLU A 293 -9.08 -15.13 -12.97
C GLU A 293 -8.29 -14.97 -11.67
N MET A 294 -8.93 -14.62 -10.52
CA MET A 294 -8.23 -14.56 -9.23
C MET A 294 -7.81 -15.94 -8.74
N ASN A 295 -8.63 -16.98 -8.92
CA ASN A 295 -8.25 -18.34 -8.55
C ASN A 295 -7.18 -18.92 -9.50
N GLU A 296 -7.18 -18.59 -10.79
CA GLU A 296 -6.09 -18.97 -11.69
C GLU A 296 -4.81 -18.20 -11.39
N THR A 297 -4.86 -16.91 -11.04
CA THR A 297 -3.68 -16.11 -10.67
C THR A 297 -3.16 -16.49 -9.28
N LYS A 298 -4.04 -16.67 -8.28
CA LYS A 298 -3.65 -17.18 -6.95
C LYS A 298 -3.10 -18.61 -7.03
N HIS A 299 -3.67 -19.48 -7.87
CA HIS A 299 -3.19 -20.85 -8.04
C HIS A 299 -1.90 -20.94 -8.87
N LYS A 300 -1.69 -20.09 -9.87
CA LYS A 300 -0.42 -20.00 -10.62
C LYS A 300 0.67 -19.34 -9.75
N SER A 301 0.36 -18.25 -9.05
CA SER A 301 1.30 -17.58 -8.14
C SER A 301 1.74 -18.50 -7.00
N SER A 302 0.81 -19.16 -6.30
CA SER A 302 1.16 -20.07 -5.19
C SER A 302 1.98 -21.29 -5.66
N LYS A 303 1.69 -21.86 -6.83
CA LYS A 303 2.49 -22.96 -7.40
C LYS A 303 3.88 -22.50 -7.83
N THR A 304 4.02 -21.32 -8.41
CA THR A 304 5.32 -20.79 -8.87
C THR A 304 6.20 -20.38 -7.68
N VAL A 305 5.63 -19.75 -6.66
CA VAL A 305 6.36 -19.36 -5.42
C VAL A 305 6.74 -20.60 -4.61
N THR A 306 5.86 -21.60 -4.48
CA THR A 306 6.16 -22.85 -3.77
C THR A 306 7.24 -23.66 -4.49
N ASN A 307 7.24 -23.68 -5.83
CA ASN A 307 8.29 -24.35 -6.59
C ASN A 307 9.62 -23.59 -6.52
N ARG A 308 9.63 -22.25 -6.60
CA ARG A 308 10.86 -21.46 -6.41
C ARG A 308 11.44 -21.62 -5.02
N LYS A 309 10.63 -21.56 -3.95
CA LYS A 309 11.11 -21.79 -2.57
C LYS A 309 11.65 -23.21 -2.38
N LYS A 310 10.99 -24.24 -2.92
CA LYS A 310 11.50 -25.62 -2.89
C LYS A 310 12.83 -25.76 -3.65
N THR A 311 12.94 -25.17 -4.85
CA THR A 311 14.18 -25.22 -5.64
C THR A 311 15.32 -24.48 -4.94
N THR A 312 15.06 -23.31 -4.33
CA THR A 312 16.06 -22.54 -3.60
C THR A 312 16.55 -23.29 -2.34
N ILE A 313 15.65 -23.89 -1.57
CA ILE A 313 15.98 -24.70 -0.40
C ILE A 313 16.81 -25.91 -0.81
N THR A 314 16.46 -26.58 -1.91
CA THR A 314 17.23 -27.73 -2.42
C THR A 314 18.63 -27.33 -2.87
N ILE A 315 18.81 -26.18 -3.52
CA ILE A 315 20.12 -25.67 -3.94
C ILE A 315 20.98 -25.32 -2.71
N ILE A 316 20.40 -24.63 -1.72
CA ILE A 316 21.12 -24.31 -0.48
C ILE A 316 21.54 -25.57 0.27
N ALA A 317 20.68 -26.58 0.37
CA ALA A 317 21.02 -27.85 1.01
C ALA A 317 22.14 -28.58 0.27
N LEU A 318 22.16 -28.57 -1.06
CA LEU A 318 23.23 -29.16 -1.85
C LEU A 318 24.57 -28.43 -1.68
N VAL A 319 24.55 -27.11 -1.60
CA VAL A 319 25.78 -26.31 -1.35
C VAL A 319 26.33 -26.57 0.04
N ILE A 320 25.50 -26.62 1.07
CA ILE A 320 25.93 -26.95 2.44
C ILE A 320 26.50 -28.35 2.48
N PHE A 321 25.89 -29.33 1.82
CA PHE A 321 26.38 -30.70 1.75
C PHE A 321 27.73 -30.78 1.05
N ALA A 322 27.95 -30.06 -0.04
CA ALA A 322 29.23 -29.99 -0.73
C ALA A 322 30.36 -29.37 0.16
N ILE A 323 30.02 -28.34 0.94
CA ILE A 323 30.95 -27.71 1.88
C ILE A 323 31.34 -28.70 2.99
N ILE A 324 30.39 -29.47 3.53
CA ILE A 324 30.65 -30.48 4.56
C ILE A 324 31.59 -31.58 4.02
N ILE A 325 31.38 -32.06 2.78
CA ILE A 325 32.26 -33.03 2.14
C ILE A 325 33.68 -32.47 1.94
N ALA A 326 33.80 -31.23 1.48
CA ALA A 326 35.09 -30.58 1.29
C ALA A 326 35.86 -30.40 2.61
N LEU A 327 35.16 -29.98 3.67
CA LEU A 327 35.76 -29.83 5.01
C LEU A 327 36.18 -31.18 5.60
N SER A 328 35.37 -32.24 5.44
CA SER A 328 35.73 -33.59 5.91
C SER A 328 36.92 -34.15 5.15
N SER A 329 36.98 -33.93 3.83
CA SER A 329 38.13 -34.35 3.00
C SER A 329 39.41 -33.59 3.37
N PHE A 330 39.31 -32.31 3.68
CA PHE A 330 40.43 -31.48 4.14
C PHE A 330 40.94 -31.93 5.52
N MET A 331 40.04 -32.28 6.44
CA MET A 331 40.41 -32.80 7.77
C MET A 331 41.09 -34.15 7.67
N ILE A 332 40.63 -35.06 6.81
CA ILE A 332 41.25 -36.36 6.55
C ILE A 332 42.65 -36.17 5.94
N SER A 333 42.79 -35.26 4.97
CA SER A 333 44.08 -34.92 4.36
C SER A 333 45.10 -34.35 5.36
N LYS A 334 44.64 -33.51 6.29
CA LYS A 334 45.45 -32.90 7.33
C LYS A 334 45.88 -33.94 8.38
N HIS A 335 45.01 -34.90 8.70
CA HIS A 335 45.30 -35.97 9.65
C HIS A 335 46.29 -37.02 9.08
N SER A 336 46.23 -37.26 7.75
CA SER A 336 47.16 -38.18 7.05
C SER A 336 48.60 -37.66 6.97
N LYS A 337 48.82 -36.33 7.06
CA LYS A 337 50.16 -35.74 7.02
C LYS A 337 50.91 -35.71 8.36
N ASN A 338 50.25 -36.05 9.47
CA ASN A 338 50.80 -35.96 10.82
C ASN A 338 50.84 -37.30 11.58
N LYS A 339 51.05 -38.46 10.93
CA LYS A 339 51.27 -39.72 11.65
C LYS A 339 52.70 -40.19 11.49
N PRO A 340 53.45 -40.37 12.60
CA PRO A 340 54.54 -41.35 12.65
C PRO A 340 53.94 -42.77 12.64
N SER A 341 54.63 -43.64 11.97
CA SER A 341 54.36 -45.09 11.90
C SER A 341 54.03 -45.70 13.25
N GLU A 342 52.81 -46.23 13.44
CA GLU A 342 52.52 -47.49 14.10
C GLU A 342 51.01 -47.68 14.39
N MET A 343 50.61 -48.93 14.18
CA MET A 343 49.45 -49.69 14.67
C MET A 343 48.23 -49.82 13.79
N GLN A 344 48.12 -51.06 13.33
CA GLN A 344 46.93 -51.69 12.75
C GLN A 344 45.76 -51.74 13.76
N GLY A 345 44.55 -51.46 13.31
CA GLY A 345 43.32 -51.85 13.97
C GLY A 345 42.38 -50.69 14.23
N GLU A 346 41.48 -50.44 13.27
CA GLU A 346 40.14 -49.85 13.50
C GLU A 346 39.49 -49.52 12.14
N THR A 347 39.01 -50.57 11.49
CA THR A 347 38.28 -50.41 10.21
C THR A 347 36.76 -50.70 10.36
N THR A 348 36.23 -50.70 11.60
CA THR A 348 34.87 -51.20 11.84
C THR A 348 33.83 -50.12 12.19
N THR A 349 34.23 -48.86 12.41
CA THR A 349 33.28 -47.85 12.93
C THR A 349 32.70 -46.94 11.85
N ILE A 350 33.22 -46.94 10.63
CA ILE A 350 32.73 -46.03 9.54
C ILE A 350 31.58 -46.64 8.74
N SER A 351 31.39 -47.98 8.82
CA SER A 351 30.32 -48.65 8.11
C SER A 351 28.91 -48.47 8.75
N LEU A 352 28.85 -48.23 10.07
CA LEU A 352 27.58 -48.06 10.81
C LEU A 352 26.98 -46.67 10.70
N PHE A 353 27.74 -45.65 10.35
CA PHE A 353 27.24 -44.28 10.17
C PHE A 353 26.55 -44.04 8.81
N LYS A 354 26.90 -44.85 7.79
CA LYS A 354 26.28 -44.73 6.46
C LYS A 354 24.88 -45.32 6.38
N THR A 355 24.48 -46.22 7.27
CA THR A 355 23.21 -46.95 7.18
C THR A 355 22.04 -46.27 7.91
N ASN A 356 22.32 -45.34 8.83
CA ASN A 356 21.27 -44.68 9.62
C ASN A 356 20.77 -43.33 9.03
N ILE A 357 21.49 -42.70 8.09
CA ILE A 357 21.06 -41.41 7.51
C ILE A 357 20.11 -41.60 6.31
N THR A 358 20.09 -42.79 5.70
CA THR A 358 19.23 -43.06 4.53
C THR A 358 17.80 -43.46 4.89
N LYS A 359 17.46 -43.62 6.19
CA LYS A 359 16.11 -44.02 6.62
C LYS A 359 15.21 -42.86 7.14
N GLU A 360 15.75 -41.63 7.28
CA GLU A 360 14.95 -40.47 7.74
C GLU A 360 14.66 -39.42 6.67
N ILE A 361 15.01 -39.66 5.39
CA ILE A 361 14.74 -38.72 4.29
C ILE A 361 14.10 -39.46 3.08
N ILE A 362 13.02 -40.20 3.33
CA ILE A 362 12.05 -40.59 2.28
C ILE A 362 10.63 -40.35 2.81
#